data_6801e579421d96a7f473fd8ab889be8c
#
_entry.id   6801e579421d96a7f473fd8ab889be8c
#
_cell.length_a   1.000
_cell.length_b   1.000
_cell.length_c   1.000
_cell.angle_alpha   90.00
_cell.angle_beta   90.00
_cell.angle_gamma   90.00
#
_symmetry.space_group_name_H-M   'P 1'
#
loop_
_entity.id
_entity.type
_entity.pdbx_description
1 polymer ?
#
loop_
_entity_poly.entity_id
_entity_poly.type
_entity_poly.pdbx_seq_one_letter_code
_entity_poly.pdbx_strand_id
1 'polypeptide(L)' 'MPNIKPISDLRNYNEVLRDVEEGSPVFLTKNGRGKYAIVELRDYEKAQATIRLMSEIA' A
#
# COMPACT_ATOMS: atom_id res chain seq x y z
N MET A 1 5.27 11.41 -3.55
CA MET A 1 4.06 11.08 -4.32
C MET A 1 3.76 9.61 -4.19
N PRO A 2 2.52 9.22 -3.95
CA PRO A 2 2.19 7.81 -3.95
C PRO A 2 2.33 7.23 -5.35
N ASN A 3 2.85 6.02 -5.45
CA ASN A 3 2.94 5.30 -6.71
C ASN A 3 1.56 4.72 -7.04
N ILE A 4 1.03 5.11 -8.17
CA ILE A 4 -0.26 4.63 -8.65
C ILE A 4 -0.01 3.84 -9.93
N LYS A 5 -0.43 2.59 -9.95
CA LYS A 5 -0.21 1.70 -11.08
C LYS A 5 -1.50 0.92 -11.40
N PRO A 6 -1.74 0.56 -12.66
CA PRO A 6 -2.86 -0.31 -12.98
C PRO A 6 -2.62 -1.71 -12.41
N ILE A 7 -3.69 -2.41 -12.07
CA ILE A 7 -3.60 -3.74 -11.48
C ILE A 7 -2.88 -4.74 -12.41
N SER A 8 -2.91 -4.50 -13.71
CA SER A 8 -2.20 -5.35 -14.68
C SER A 8 -0.69 -5.35 -14.47
N ASP A 9 -0.13 -4.33 -13.82
CA ASP A 9 1.30 -4.27 -13.51
C ASP A 9 1.73 -5.33 -12.51
N LEU A 10 0.79 -6.01 -11.85
CA LEU A 10 1.11 -7.15 -10.98
C LEU A 10 1.72 -8.33 -11.74
N ARG A 11 1.62 -8.36 -13.05
CA ARG A 11 2.33 -9.34 -13.86
C ARG A 11 3.84 -9.20 -13.70
N ASN A 12 4.29 -7.99 -13.37
CA ASN A 12 5.68 -7.66 -13.12
C ASN A 12 5.86 -7.28 -11.65
N TYR A 13 5.47 -8.19 -10.76
CA TYR A 13 5.43 -7.92 -9.33
C TYR A 13 6.78 -7.51 -8.75
N ASN A 14 7.89 -7.96 -9.34
CA ASN A 14 9.21 -7.59 -8.86
C ASN A 14 9.44 -6.08 -8.90
N GLU A 15 8.97 -5.40 -9.95
CA GLU A 15 9.08 -3.95 -10.04
C GLU A 15 8.17 -3.25 -9.03
N VAL A 16 6.97 -3.78 -8.85
CA VAL A 16 6.02 -3.24 -7.86
C VAL A 16 6.59 -3.38 -6.45
N LEU A 17 7.14 -4.55 -6.12
CA LEU A 17 7.74 -4.78 -4.80
C LEU A 17 8.96 -3.93 -4.54
N ARG A 18 9.72 -3.59 -5.58
CA ARG A 18 10.87 -2.70 -5.43
C ARG A 18 10.43 -1.31 -4.94
N ASP A 19 9.35 -0.79 -5.50
CA ASP A 19 8.81 0.49 -5.06
C ASP A 19 8.32 0.42 -3.61
N VAL A 20 7.73 -0.70 -3.22
CA VAL A 20 7.26 -0.91 -1.84
C VAL A 20 8.44 -0.96 -0.86
N GLU A 21 9.55 -1.58 -1.24
CA GLU A 21 10.74 -1.68 -0.40
C GLU A 21 11.35 -0.32 -0.07
N GLU A 22 11.15 0.67 -0.91
CA GLU A 22 11.62 2.03 -0.67
C GLU A 22 10.78 2.78 0.35
N GLY A 23 9.79 2.13 0.93
CA GLY A 23 8.96 2.70 1.98
C GLY A 23 7.74 3.45 1.49
N SER A 24 7.41 3.33 0.21
CA SER A 24 6.24 3.98 -0.37
C SER A 24 5.18 2.95 -0.72
N PRO A 25 3.92 3.17 -0.30
CA PRO A 25 2.85 2.28 -0.72
C PRO A 25 2.57 2.42 -2.21
N VAL A 26 2.19 1.32 -2.84
CA VAL A 26 1.79 1.30 -4.24
C VAL A 26 0.28 1.10 -4.30
N PHE A 27 -0.41 2.03 -4.91
CA PHE A 27 -1.86 1.94 -5.08
C PHE A 27 -2.17 1.34 -6.44
N LEU A 28 -3.05 0.36 -6.45
CA LEU A 28 -3.45 -0.32 -7.67
C LEU A 28 -4.84 0.12 -8.09
N THR A 29 -4.97 0.43 -9.37
CA THR A 29 -6.25 0.83 -9.94
C THR A 29 -6.85 -0.29 -10.76
N LYS A 30 -8.16 -0.37 -10.72
CA LYS A 30 -8.93 -1.25 -11.58
C LYS A 30 -10.05 -0.43 -12.19
N ASN A 31 -10.15 -0.45 -13.53
CA ASN A 31 -11.13 0.36 -14.25
C ASN A 31 -11.03 1.85 -13.93
N GLY A 32 -9.80 2.34 -13.78
CA GLY A 32 -9.53 3.76 -13.51
C GLY A 32 -9.77 4.19 -12.07
N ARG A 33 -10.08 3.25 -11.18
CA ARG A 33 -10.31 3.57 -9.76
C ARG A 33 -9.31 2.86 -8.88
N GLY A 34 -8.81 3.56 -7.86
CA GLY A 34 -7.96 2.94 -6.84
C GLY A 34 -8.77 1.98 -5.99
N LYS A 35 -8.39 0.71 -5.99
CA LYS A 35 -9.09 -0.33 -5.24
C LYS A 35 -8.20 -1.06 -4.24
N TYR A 36 -6.91 -1.13 -4.52
CA TYR A 36 -5.99 -1.94 -3.72
C TYR A 36 -4.74 -1.16 -3.43
N ALA A 37 -4.07 -1.53 -2.36
CA ALA A 37 -2.77 -0.96 -2.03
C ALA A 37 -1.84 -2.08 -1.62
N ILE A 38 -0.57 -1.97 -2.02
CA ILE A 38 0.48 -2.87 -1.57
C ILE A 38 1.38 -2.08 -0.64
N VAL A 39 1.54 -2.57 0.58
CA VAL A 39 2.39 -1.95 1.59
C VAL A 39 3.27 -3.02 2.22
N GLU A 40 4.41 -2.61 2.75
CA GLU A 40 5.24 -3.52 3.53
C GLU A 40 4.49 -3.90 4.80
N LEU A 41 4.59 -5.16 5.19
CA LEU A 41 3.87 -5.68 6.35
C LEU A 41 4.14 -4.87 7.63
N ARG A 42 5.38 -4.45 7.84
CA ARG A 42 5.74 -3.65 9.01
C ARG A 42 5.05 -2.30 9.03
N ASP A 43 4.95 -1.67 7.86
CA ASP A 43 4.26 -0.38 7.76
C ASP A 43 2.76 -0.54 8.00
N TYR A 44 2.19 -1.61 7.50
CA TYR A 44 0.80 -1.94 7.75
C TYR A 44 0.53 -2.17 9.24
N GLU A 45 1.38 -2.92 9.90
CA GLU A 45 1.25 -3.19 11.34
C GLU A 45 1.37 -1.92 12.17
N LYS A 46 2.30 -1.03 11.81
CA LYS A 46 2.43 0.27 12.47
C LYS A 46 1.16 1.10 12.32
N ALA A 47 0.60 1.14 11.12
CA ALA A 47 -0.64 1.88 10.88
C ALA A 47 -1.78 1.31 11.69
N GLN A 48 -1.91 0.00 11.78
CA GLN A 48 -2.94 -0.66 12.59
C GLN A 48 -2.77 -0.35 14.08
N ALA A 49 -1.54 -0.41 14.58
CA ALA A 49 -1.26 -0.10 15.97
C ALA A 49 -1.62 1.35 16.31
N THR A 50 -1.29 2.28 15.42
CA THR A 50 -1.63 3.69 15.59
C THR A 50 -3.14 3.90 15.63
N ILE A 51 -3.87 3.25 14.74
CA ILE A 51 -5.32 3.34 14.69
C ILE A 51 -5.94 2.78 15.98
N ARG A 52 -5.43 1.67 16.49
CA ARG A 52 -5.91 1.08 17.74
C ARG A 52 -5.69 1.99 18.93
N LEU A 53 -4.53 2.61 19.03
CA LEU A 53 -4.24 3.57 20.09
C LEU A 53 -5.20 4.74 20.06
N MET A 54 -5.47 5.26 18.89
CA MET A 54 -6.44 6.35 18.73
C MET A 54 -7.86 5.93 19.15
N SER A 55 -8.25 4.72 18.81
CA SER A 55 -9.56 4.18 19.19
C SER A 55 -9.69 3.99 20.69
N GLU A 56 -8.64 3.57 21.36
CA GLU A 56 -8.66 3.34 22.79
C GLU A 56 -8.68 4.64 23.61
N ILE A 57 -8.14 5.71 23.06
CA ILE A 57 -8.14 7.01 23.72
C ILE A 57 -9.50 7.69 23.60
N ALA A 58 -10.23 7.39 22.57
CA ALA A 58 -11.56 7.93 22.38
C ALA A 58 -12.57 7.21 23.27
#